data_bc1a668bd865d5692fa41d1752919599
#
_entry.id   bc1a668bd865d5692fa41d1752919599
#
_cell.length_a   1.000
_cell.length_b   1.000
_cell.length_c   1.000
_cell.angle_alpha   90.00
_cell.angle_beta   90.00
_cell.angle_gamma   90.00
#
_symmetry.space_group_name_H-M   'P 1'
#
loop_
_entity.id
_entity.type
_entity.pdbx_description
1 polymer ?
#
loop_
_entity_poly.entity_id
_entity_poly.type
_entity_poly.pdbx_seq_one_letter_code
_entity_poly.pdbx_strand_id
1 'polypeptide(L)'
;FKHEKGSGRSFVIIFNSELLCAGQGESGNALLKLLEEPPDNTTFILVTDHKKMLFETIISRCQNIEIPSLSNDDIYKWLIERKATQNDAEFIVSICRGNIHLARALSLQSVEGIINIIEKLTTTVMSKNSQKWRNFTSHYSRLFNTNQLDFNYHMNLIIIWLRGANRLKQGLNSGFEKTSLHNRMTSFNSKFSKANIYQIILCIEEVKQQARQNLYMPLILLNMLLDIQKFVNE
;
A
#
# COMPACT_ATOMS: atom_id res chain seq x y z
N PHE A 1 -15.60 -5.94 -30.30
CA PHE A 1 -15.07 -7.31 -30.17
C PHE A 1 -15.42 -8.09 -31.44
N LYS A 2 -14.42 -8.46 -32.25
CA LYS A 2 -14.60 -9.41 -33.37
C LYS A 2 -14.43 -10.82 -32.80
N HIS A 3 -15.50 -11.58 -32.71
CA HIS A 3 -15.44 -13.01 -32.45
C HIS A 3 -14.98 -13.72 -33.72
N GLU A 4 -13.77 -14.27 -33.73
CA GLU A 4 -13.47 -15.40 -34.61
C GLU A 4 -14.20 -16.62 -34.03
N LYS A 5 -15.02 -17.28 -34.87
CA LYS A 5 -15.73 -18.54 -34.53
C LYS A 5 -14.70 -19.67 -34.44
N GLY A 6 -13.98 -19.73 -33.30
CA GLY A 6 -13.21 -20.90 -32.90
C GLY A 6 -13.95 -21.58 -31.73
N SER A 7 -13.98 -22.90 -31.69
CA SER A 7 -14.61 -23.73 -30.64
C SER A 7 -13.92 -23.66 -29.29
N GLY A 8 -13.32 -22.51 -28.93
CA GLY A 8 -12.57 -22.28 -27.72
C GLY A 8 -13.35 -21.54 -26.65
N ARG A 9 -12.98 -21.75 -25.36
CA ARG A 9 -13.49 -20.99 -24.23
C ARG A 9 -12.79 -19.62 -24.15
N SER A 10 -13.55 -18.54 -24.02
CA SER A 10 -13.04 -17.18 -23.88
C SER A 10 -12.93 -16.81 -22.39
N PHE A 11 -11.83 -16.14 -22.00
CA PHE A 11 -11.66 -15.60 -20.65
C PHE A 11 -11.51 -14.08 -20.70
N VAL A 12 -12.30 -13.38 -19.90
CA VAL A 12 -12.23 -11.94 -19.74
C VAL A 12 -11.79 -11.65 -18.31
N ILE A 13 -10.58 -11.10 -18.15
CA ILE A 13 -10.01 -10.79 -16.83
C ILE A 13 -10.07 -9.27 -16.63
N ILE A 14 -10.72 -8.84 -15.56
CA ILE A 14 -10.87 -7.42 -15.20
C ILE A 14 -10.14 -7.19 -13.88
N PHE A 15 -9.03 -6.45 -13.94
CA PHE A 15 -8.28 -6.04 -12.76
C PHE A 15 -8.85 -4.76 -12.16
N ASN A 16 -8.70 -4.60 -10.84
CA ASN A 16 -9.26 -3.49 -10.06
C ASN A 16 -10.76 -3.29 -10.36
N SER A 17 -11.49 -4.40 -10.38
CA SER A 17 -12.90 -4.42 -10.78
C SER A 17 -13.81 -3.56 -9.90
N GLU A 18 -13.38 -3.21 -8.68
CA GLU A 18 -14.05 -2.23 -7.82
C GLU A 18 -14.19 -0.85 -8.46
N LEU A 19 -13.28 -0.46 -9.37
CA LEU A 19 -13.33 0.82 -10.07
C LEU A 19 -14.55 0.94 -11.01
N LEU A 20 -15.11 -0.20 -11.46
CA LEU A 20 -16.34 -0.21 -12.24
C LEU A 20 -17.57 0.24 -11.44
N CYS A 21 -17.50 0.12 -10.12
CA CYS A 21 -18.55 0.54 -9.19
C CYS A 21 -18.35 1.98 -8.66
N ALA A 22 -17.25 2.64 -9.05
CA ALA A 22 -16.95 4.02 -8.65
C ALA A 22 -17.82 5.05 -9.38
N GLY A 23 -17.99 6.22 -8.80
CA GLY A 23 -18.79 7.32 -9.39
C GLY A 23 -20.28 6.98 -9.43
N GLN A 24 -20.92 7.17 -10.58
CA GLN A 24 -22.37 6.90 -10.76
C GLN A 24 -22.68 5.40 -10.96
N GLY A 25 -21.66 4.54 -11.03
CA GLY A 25 -21.82 3.09 -11.10
C GLY A 25 -22.36 2.56 -12.44
N GLU A 26 -22.39 3.37 -13.49
CA GLU A 26 -22.90 2.97 -14.82
C GLU A 26 -22.17 1.73 -15.38
N SER A 27 -20.82 1.71 -15.24
CA SER A 27 -20.00 0.59 -15.69
C SER A 27 -20.28 -0.69 -14.89
N GLY A 28 -20.53 -0.56 -13.58
CA GLY A 28 -20.95 -1.68 -12.72
C GLY A 28 -22.30 -2.24 -13.14
N ASN A 29 -23.26 -1.37 -13.47
CA ASN A 29 -24.58 -1.78 -13.95
C ASN A 29 -24.52 -2.44 -15.35
N ALA A 30 -23.64 -1.97 -16.23
CA ALA A 30 -23.39 -2.62 -17.52
C ALA A 30 -22.78 -4.03 -17.36
N LEU A 31 -21.88 -4.19 -16.38
CA LEU A 31 -21.30 -5.49 -16.04
C LEU A 31 -22.35 -6.48 -15.52
N LEU A 32 -23.34 -6.02 -14.75
CA LEU A 32 -24.41 -6.90 -14.24
C LEU A 32 -25.15 -7.61 -15.36
N LYS A 33 -25.46 -6.91 -16.46
CA LYS A 33 -26.11 -7.53 -17.63
C LYS A 33 -25.27 -8.64 -18.24
N LEU A 34 -23.93 -8.44 -18.32
CA LEU A 34 -22.99 -9.44 -18.84
C LEU A 34 -22.82 -10.63 -17.91
N LEU A 35 -23.02 -10.43 -16.59
CA LEU A 35 -22.93 -11.52 -15.61
C LEU A 35 -24.24 -12.31 -15.53
N GLU A 36 -25.39 -11.69 -15.84
CA GLU A 36 -26.69 -12.36 -15.90
C GLU A 36 -26.84 -13.21 -17.16
N GLU A 37 -26.40 -12.68 -18.30
CA GLU A 37 -26.46 -13.33 -19.61
C GLU A 37 -25.08 -13.32 -20.26
N PRO A 38 -24.14 -14.14 -19.77
CA PRO A 38 -22.80 -14.18 -20.33
C PRO A 38 -22.82 -14.74 -21.77
N PRO A 39 -21.99 -14.21 -22.67
CA PRO A 39 -21.83 -14.80 -24.00
C PRO A 39 -21.40 -16.26 -23.92
N ASP A 40 -21.82 -17.06 -24.90
CA ASP A 40 -21.49 -18.49 -24.96
C ASP A 40 -19.98 -18.72 -24.81
N ASN A 41 -19.62 -19.75 -24.05
CA ASN A 41 -18.24 -20.13 -23.77
C ASN A 41 -17.35 -19.02 -23.19
N THR A 42 -17.93 -18.02 -22.53
CA THR A 42 -17.17 -16.92 -21.93
C THR A 42 -17.17 -17.04 -20.40
N THR A 43 -15.99 -16.87 -19.80
CA THR A 43 -15.80 -16.81 -18.34
C THR A 43 -15.26 -15.44 -17.97
N PHE A 44 -15.92 -14.73 -17.05
CA PHE A 44 -15.46 -13.47 -16.47
C PHE A 44 -14.69 -13.75 -15.17
N ILE A 45 -13.50 -13.15 -15.04
CA ILE A 45 -12.67 -13.20 -13.83
C ILE A 45 -12.51 -11.76 -13.34
N LEU A 46 -13.14 -11.44 -12.22
CA LEU A 46 -13.04 -10.14 -11.57
C LEU A 46 -11.97 -10.20 -10.48
N VAL A 47 -10.95 -9.39 -10.60
CA VAL A 47 -9.84 -9.29 -9.63
C VAL A 47 -9.96 -7.98 -8.87
N THR A 48 -10.01 -8.04 -7.54
CA THR A 48 -10.13 -6.86 -6.66
C THR A 48 -9.40 -7.07 -5.34
N ASP A 49 -8.77 -6.01 -4.83
CA ASP A 49 -8.24 -5.93 -3.46
C ASP A 49 -9.28 -5.37 -2.49
N HIS A 50 -10.38 -4.81 -2.99
CA HIS A 50 -11.40 -4.11 -2.23
C HIS A 50 -12.81 -4.67 -2.49
N LYS A 51 -13.02 -5.95 -2.17
CA LYS A 51 -14.31 -6.62 -2.38
C LYS A 51 -15.52 -5.82 -1.89
N LYS A 52 -15.38 -5.09 -0.76
CA LYS A 52 -16.45 -4.27 -0.19
C LYS A 52 -16.86 -3.07 -1.05
N MET A 53 -16.05 -2.69 -2.04
CA MET A 53 -16.36 -1.60 -2.98
C MET A 53 -17.12 -2.10 -4.22
N LEU A 54 -17.21 -3.42 -4.44
CA LEU A 54 -18.07 -4.00 -5.46
C LEU A 54 -19.51 -3.98 -5.00
N PHE A 55 -20.43 -3.83 -5.95
CA PHE A 55 -21.85 -3.97 -5.67
C PHE A 55 -22.17 -5.39 -5.19
N GLU A 56 -23.01 -5.52 -4.18
CA GLU A 56 -23.45 -6.83 -3.67
C GLU A 56 -24.13 -7.68 -4.75
N THR A 57 -24.80 -7.02 -5.70
CA THR A 57 -25.41 -7.64 -6.87
C THR A 57 -24.38 -8.28 -7.82
N ILE A 58 -23.15 -7.75 -7.92
CA ILE A 58 -22.05 -8.37 -8.65
C ILE A 58 -21.49 -9.55 -7.84
N ILE A 59 -21.25 -9.34 -6.55
CA ILE A 59 -20.71 -10.39 -5.66
C ILE A 59 -21.60 -11.63 -5.62
N SER A 60 -22.94 -11.44 -5.58
CA SER A 60 -23.90 -12.54 -5.53
C SER A 60 -23.95 -13.39 -6.80
N ARG A 61 -23.49 -12.85 -7.95
CA ARG A 61 -23.44 -13.55 -9.25
C ARG A 61 -22.08 -14.17 -9.56
N CYS A 62 -21.09 -13.96 -8.69
CA CYS A 62 -19.75 -14.49 -8.87
C CYS A 62 -19.42 -15.55 -7.83
N GLN A 63 -18.68 -16.59 -8.26
CA GLN A 63 -18.02 -17.47 -7.31
C GLN A 63 -16.84 -16.72 -6.68
N ASN A 64 -16.88 -16.53 -5.36
CA ASN A 64 -15.82 -15.86 -4.66
C ASN A 64 -14.66 -16.81 -4.37
N ILE A 65 -13.47 -16.44 -4.82
CA ILE A 65 -12.22 -17.14 -4.54
C ILE A 65 -11.30 -16.15 -3.79
N GLU A 66 -11.02 -16.44 -2.53
CA GLU A 66 -10.11 -15.65 -1.73
C GLU A 66 -8.68 -16.16 -1.91
N ILE A 67 -7.76 -15.27 -2.27
CA ILE A 67 -6.34 -15.58 -2.38
C ILE A 67 -5.66 -15.06 -1.10
N PRO A 68 -5.25 -15.96 -0.19
CA PRO A 68 -4.62 -15.56 1.05
C PRO A 68 -3.22 -14.97 0.80
N SER A 69 -2.75 -14.17 1.76
CA SER A 69 -1.35 -13.74 1.80
C SER A 69 -0.43 -14.95 1.92
N LEU A 70 0.77 -14.85 1.34
CA LEU A 70 1.77 -15.90 1.45
C LEU A 70 2.23 -16.07 2.91
N SER A 71 2.66 -17.31 3.27
CA SER A 71 3.29 -17.53 4.55
C SER A 71 4.66 -16.84 4.64
N ASN A 72 5.09 -16.53 5.85
CA ASN A 72 6.43 -15.98 6.06
C ASN A 72 7.52 -16.92 5.55
N ASP A 73 7.33 -18.23 5.69
CA ASP A 73 8.27 -19.27 5.24
C ASP A 73 8.37 -19.30 3.71
N ASP A 74 7.26 -19.15 2.99
CA ASP A 74 7.27 -19.11 1.52
C ASP A 74 8.00 -17.86 1.02
N ILE A 75 7.77 -16.70 1.63
CA ILE A 75 8.49 -15.48 1.28
C ILE A 75 9.98 -15.59 1.62
N TYR A 76 10.31 -16.18 2.78
CA TYR A 76 11.71 -16.40 3.15
C TYR A 76 12.42 -17.28 2.12
N LYS A 77 11.86 -18.43 1.77
CA LYS A 77 12.41 -19.33 0.74
C LYS A 77 12.58 -18.59 -0.59
N TRP A 78 11.56 -17.85 -1.00
CA TRP A 78 11.57 -17.05 -2.24
C TRP A 78 12.71 -16.01 -2.25
N LEU A 79 13.02 -15.36 -1.11
CA LEU A 79 14.13 -14.42 -0.97
C LEU A 79 15.49 -15.12 -1.04
N ILE A 80 15.65 -16.26 -0.34
CA ILE A 80 16.90 -17.03 -0.34
C ILE A 80 17.24 -17.58 -1.74
N GLU A 81 16.24 -18.08 -2.49
CA GLU A 81 16.41 -18.50 -3.88
C GLU A 81 16.92 -17.35 -4.79
N ARG A 82 16.64 -16.10 -4.42
CA ARG A 82 17.10 -14.88 -5.09
C ARG A 82 18.39 -14.30 -4.52
N LYS A 83 19.12 -15.11 -3.75
CA LYS A 83 20.43 -14.76 -3.17
C LYS A 83 20.40 -13.63 -2.15
N ALA A 84 19.25 -13.36 -1.51
CA ALA A 84 19.22 -12.50 -0.33
C ALA A 84 20.03 -13.16 0.80
N THR A 85 20.70 -12.34 1.60
CA THR A 85 21.36 -12.86 2.81
C THR A 85 20.30 -13.30 3.82
N GLN A 86 20.65 -14.22 4.73
CA GLN A 86 19.73 -14.67 5.76
C GLN A 86 19.17 -13.52 6.59
N ASN A 87 20.03 -12.57 6.99
CA ASN A 87 19.62 -11.40 7.78
C ASN A 87 18.67 -10.48 7.01
N ASP A 88 18.94 -10.22 5.72
CA ASP A 88 18.07 -9.40 4.89
C ASP A 88 16.72 -10.08 4.67
N ALA A 89 16.71 -11.40 4.43
CA ALA A 89 15.49 -12.17 4.26
C ALA A 89 14.62 -12.13 5.54
N GLU A 90 15.21 -12.35 6.72
CA GLU A 90 14.51 -12.23 8.00
C GLU A 90 13.92 -10.83 8.21
N PHE A 91 14.68 -9.79 7.91
CA PHE A 91 14.20 -8.40 8.02
C PHE A 91 13.03 -8.15 7.07
N ILE A 92 13.17 -8.49 5.79
CA ILE A 92 12.13 -8.28 4.78
C ILE A 92 10.85 -9.03 5.17
N VAL A 93 10.95 -10.30 5.57
CA VAL A 93 9.82 -11.12 6.02
C VAL A 93 9.09 -10.46 7.20
N SER A 94 9.85 -9.92 8.17
CA SER A 94 9.27 -9.31 9.37
C SER A 94 8.39 -8.10 9.07
N ILE A 95 8.64 -7.39 7.98
CA ILE A 95 7.93 -6.16 7.61
C ILE A 95 6.94 -6.33 6.46
N CYS A 96 7.14 -7.29 5.54
CA CYS A 96 6.25 -7.48 4.39
C CYS A 96 4.96 -8.25 4.72
N ARG A 97 4.93 -9.06 5.78
CA ARG A 97 3.74 -9.74 6.32
C ARG A 97 2.89 -10.45 5.27
N GLY A 98 3.49 -11.31 4.50
CA GLY A 98 2.78 -12.08 3.49
C GLY A 98 2.59 -11.35 2.16
N ASN A 99 2.97 -10.07 2.06
CA ASN A 99 2.87 -9.30 0.81
C ASN A 99 4.12 -9.52 -0.05
N ILE A 100 4.01 -10.39 -1.06
CA ILE A 100 5.12 -10.72 -1.97
C ILE A 100 5.54 -9.53 -2.84
N HIS A 101 4.61 -8.65 -3.23
CA HIS A 101 4.94 -7.46 -4.01
C HIS A 101 5.82 -6.50 -3.21
N LEU A 102 5.50 -6.32 -1.92
CA LEU A 102 6.32 -5.54 -1.01
C LEU A 102 7.68 -6.22 -0.77
N ALA A 103 7.71 -7.54 -0.53
CA ALA A 103 8.95 -8.29 -0.38
C ALA A 103 9.87 -8.14 -1.60
N ARG A 104 9.31 -8.20 -2.81
CA ARG A 104 10.03 -7.96 -4.06
C ARG A 104 10.60 -6.54 -4.12
N ALA A 105 9.80 -5.52 -3.82
CA ALA A 105 10.26 -4.13 -3.85
C ALA A 105 11.39 -3.89 -2.84
N LEU A 106 11.29 -4.46 -1.62
CA LEU A 106 12.31 -4.39 -0.59
C LEU A 106 13.60 -5.11 -0.99
N SER A 107 13.50 -6.27 -1.65
CA SER A 107 14.67 -7.08 -2.06
C SER A 107 15.53 -6.44 -3.16
N LEU A 108 15.06 -5.40 -3.83
CA LEU A 108 15.83 -4.63 -4.82
C LEU A 108 16.79 -3.61 -4.20
N GLN A 109 16.70 -3.40 -2.90
CA GLN A 109 17.52 -2.43 -2.16
C GLN A 109 18.23 -3.10 -0.99
N SER A 110 19.35 -2.51 -0.52
CA SER A 110 19.98 -2.95 0.71
C SER A 110 19.08 -2.60 1.92
N VAL A 111 19.10 -3.44 2.94
CA VAL A 111 18.36 -3.18 4.20
C VAL A 111 18.80 -1.85 4.83
N GLU A 112 20.09 -1.53 4.77
CA GLU A 112 20.61 -0.25 5.24
C GLU A 112 20.02 0.94 4.45
N GLY A 113 19.88 0.81 3.13
CA GLY A 113 19.21 1.80 2.27
C GLY A 113 17.76 2.02 2.67
N ILE A 114 17.02 0.94 2.93
CA ILE A 114 15.63 1.00 3.40
C ILE A 114 15.54 1.73 4.75
N ILE A 115 16.41 1.37 5.70
CA ILE A 115 16.48 2.00 7.02
C ILE A 115 16.73 3.49 6.89
N ASN A 116 17.71 3.90 6.08
CA ASN A 116 18.06 5.31 5.85
C ASN A 116 16.88 6.10 5.24
N ILE A 117 16.14 5.52 4.30
CA ILE A 117 14.93 6.15 3.74
C ILE A 117 13.87 6.36 4.83
N ILE A 118 13.57 5.33 5.62
CA ILE A 118 12.58 5.42 6.71
C ILE A 118 13.02 6.47 7.75
N GLU A 119 14.27 6.50 8.14
CA GLU A 119 14.81 7.49 9.08
C GLU A 119 14.66 8.92 8.60
N LYS A 120 15.02 9.18 7.34
CA LYS A 120 14.89 10.49 6.72
C LYS A 120 13.43 10.93 6.62
N LEU A 121 12.55 10.03 6.17
CA LEU A 121 11.12 10.28 6.03
C LEU A 121 10.47 10.60 7.38
N THR A 122 10.62 9.71 8.35
CA THR A 122 9.98 9.86 9.66
C THR A 122 10.49 11.08 10.41
N THR A 123 11.81 11.37 10.33
CA THR A 123 12.38 12.59 10.93
C THR A 123 11.78 13.86 10.31
N THR A 124 11.53 13.87 9.00
CA THR A 124 10.99 15.03 8.31
C THR A 124 9.50 15.20 8.60
N VAL A 125 8.73 14.14 8.46
CA VAL A 125 7.26 14.13 8.64
C VAL A 125 6.89 14.49 10.10
N MET A 126 7.66 14.01 11.08
CA MET A 126 7.42 14.29 12.49
C MET A 126 8.02 15.64 12.98
N SER A 127 8.72 16.38 12.12
CA SER A 127 9.28 17.68 12.49
C SER A 127 8.29 18.81 12.24
N LYS A 128 8.41 19.91 13.02
CA LYS A 128 7.70 21.18 12.78
C LYS A 128 8.53 22.19 11.99
N ASN A 129 9.59 21.74 11.32
CA ASN A 129 10.53 22.60 10.61
C ASN A 129 10.02 22.91 9.19
N SER A 130 9.67 24.18 8.93
CA SER A 130 9.12 24.63 7.64
C SER A 130 10.08 24.39 6.46
N GLN A 131 11.41 24.51 6.68
CA GLN A 131 12.40 24.26 5.63
C GLN A 131 12.46 22.77 5.25
N LYS A 132 12.38 21.87 6.24
CA LYS A 132 12.31 20.42 5.98
C LYS A 132 11.03 20.06 5.22
N TRP A 133 9.91 20.69 5.55
CA TRP A 133 8.64 20.47 4.86
C TRP A 133 8.67 20.97 3.42
N ARG A 134 9.26 22.15 3.18
CA ARG A 134 9.42 22.68 1.81
C ARG A 134 10.27 21.74 0.96
N ASN A 135 11.38 21.26 1.51
CA ASN A 135 12.25 20.32 0.81
C ASN A 135 11.53 18.97 0.55
N PHE A 136 10.76 18.49 1.53
CA PHE A 136 9.95 17.27 1.38
C PHE A 136 8.89 17.42 0.29
N THR A 137 8.06 18.46 0.35
CA THR A 137 6.97 18.68 -0.63
C THR A 137 7.55 18.85 -2.04
N SER A 138 8.63 19.62 -2.20
CA SER A 138 9.28 19.79 -3.51
C SER A 138 9.86 18.47 -4.05
N HIS A 139 10.57 17.70 -3.21
CA HIS A 139 11.19 16.43 -3.61
C HIS A 139 10.11 15.41 -3.98
N TYR A 140 9.11 15.20 -3.12
CA TYR A 140 8.10 14.17 -3.32
C TYR A 140 7.07 14.53 -4.42
N SER A 141 6.80 15.81 -4.67
CA SER A 141 6.02 16.23 -5.83
C SER A 141 6.75 15.94 -7.14
N ARG A 142 8.07 16.18 -7.18
CA ARG A 142 8.88 15.81 -8.34
C ARG A 142 8.92 14.30 -8.54
N LEU A 143 9.19 13.55 -7.46
CA LEU A 143 9.23 12.08 -7.49
C LEU A 143 7.91 11.50 -7.99
N PHE A 144 6.79 12.04 -7.53
CA PHE A 144 5.46 11.63 -7.98
C PHE A 144 5.30 11.81 -9.50
N ASN A 145 5.74 12.94 -10.05
CA ASN A 145 5.62 13.23 -11.48
C ASN A 145 6.58 12.39 -12.35
N THR A 146 7.72 11.98 -11.80
CA THR A 146 8.75 11.23 -12.56
C THR A 146 8.70 9.72 -12.33
N ASN A 147 8.37 9.28 -11.12
CA ASN A 147 8.32 7.87 -10.74
C ASN A 147 7.30 7.62 -9.62
N GLN A 148 6.05 7.38 -10.00
CA GLN A 148 4.97 7.09 -9.05
C GLN A 148 5.19 5.80 -8.24
N LEU A 149 5.92 4.82 -8.79
CA LEU A 149 6.21 3.57 -8.09
C LEU A 149 7.10 3.83 -6.87
N ASP A 150 8.16 4.61 -7.03
CA ASP A 150 9.05 4.98 -5.92
C ASP A 150 8.35 5.90 -4.93
N PHE A 151 7.50 6.82 -5.40
CA PHE A 151 6.67 7.64 -4.52
C PHE A 151 5.80 6.75 -3.61
N ASN A 152 5.03 5.84 -4.20
CA ASN A 152 4.17 4.92 -3.45
C ASN A 152 4.99 4.00 -2.53
N TYR A 153 6.14 3.55 -2.97
CA TYR A 153 7.06 2.75 -2.17
C TYR A 153 7.50 3.50 -0.91
N HIS A 154 7.94 4.75 -1.03
CA HIS A 154 8.36 5.58 0.10
C HIS A 154 7.20 5.88 1.06
N MET A 155 5.99 6.16 0.55
CA MET A 155 4.79 6.33 1.40
C MET A 155 4.47 5.04 2.16
N ASN A 156 4.59 3.88 1.51
CA ASN A 156 4.40 2.59 2.18
C ASN A 156 5.43 2.34 3.29
N LEU A 157 6.69 2.75 3.11
CA LEU A 157 7.71 2.62 4.15
C LEU A 157 7.37 3.41 5.42
N ILE A 158 6.81 4.62 5.28
CA ILE A 158 6.33 5.40 6.44
C ILE A 158 5.18 4.65 7.13
N ILE A 159 4.21 4.14 6.37
CA ILE A 159 3.07 3.38 6.90
C ILE A 159 3.55 2.14 7.65
N ILE A 160 4.50 1.39 7.10
CA ILE A 160 5.07 0.19 7.73
C ILE A 160 5.73 0.56 9.06
N TRP A 161 6.52 1.64 9.08
CA TRP A 161 7.15 2.12 10.30
C TRP A 161 6.12 2.54 11.36
N LEU A 162 5.08 3.29 10.99
CA LEU A 162 3.99 3.68 11.88
C LEU A 162 3.22 2.48 12.43
N ARG A 163 2.93 1.49 11.59
CA ARG A 163 2.31 0.23 12.04
C ARG A 163 3.20 -0.51 13.03
N GLY A 164 4.53 -0.53 12.80
CA GLY A 164 5.52 -1.06 13.74
C GLY A 164 5.49 -0.31 15.08
N ALA A 165 5.50 1.02 15.06
CA ALA A 165 5.42 1.86 16.25
C ALA A 165 4.13 1.63 17.04
N ASN A 166 2.98 1.49 16.36
CA ASN A 166 1.70 1.19 17.01
C ASN A 166 1.70 -0.20 17.66
N ARG A 167 2.25 -1.21 17.01
CA ARG A 167 2.39 -2.56 17.60
C ARG A 167 3.27 -2.54 18.84
N LEU A 168 4.42 -1.84 18.76
CA LEU A 168 5.30 -1.68 19.91
C LEU A 168 4.59 -1.00 21.09
N LYS A 169 3.74 0.01 20.82
CA LYS A 169 2.89 0.67 21.82
C LYS A 169 1.91 -0.30 22.51
N GLN A 170 1.50 -1.35 21.77
CA GLN A 170 0.61 -2.41 22.28
C GLN A 170 1.37 -3.59 22.92
N GLY A 171 2.70 -3.50 23.08
CA GLY A 171 3.53 -4.58 23.61
C GLY A 171 3.76 -5.74 22.64
N LEU A 172 3.50 -5.54 21.33
CA LEU A 172 3.68 -6.54 20.29
C LEU A 172 4.98 -6.31 19.53
N ASN A 173 5.48 -7.35 18.87
CA ASN A 173 6.66 -7.30 18.01
C ASN A 173 6.45 -6.30 16.85
N SER A 174 7.37 -5.33 16.71
CA SER A 174 7.30 -4.26 15.69
C SER A 174 7.70 -4.72 14.30
N GLY A 175 8.54 -5.75 14.22
CA GLY A 175 9.23 -6.20 13.01
C GLY A 175 10.58 -5.52 12.77
N PHE A 176 11.01 -4.61 13.66
CA PHE A 176 12.24 -3.82 13.52
C PHE A 176 13.22 -3.99 14.69
N GLU A 177 13.06 -5.03 15.50
CA GLU A 177 13.80 -5.24 16.76
C GLU A 177 15.32 -5.27 16.58
N LYS A 178 15.78 -5.78 15.44
CA LYS A 178 17.22 -5.89 15.11
C LYS A 178 17.79 -4.63 14.41
N THR A 179 17.06 -3.51 14.40
CA THR A 179 17.45 -2.31 13.65
C THR A 179 17.46 -1.06 14.53
N SER A 180 18.15 0.01 14.08
CA SER A 180 18.13 1.34 14.73
C SER A 180 16.71 1.93 14.80
N LEU A 181 15.81 1.49 13.90
CA LEU A 181 14.44 1.97 13.84
C LEU A 181 13.62 1.58 15.09
N HIS A 182 13.95 0.49 15.77
CA HIS A 182 13.27 0.08 17.01
C HIS A 182 13.39 1.16 18.10
N ASN A 183 14.60 1.66 18.35
CA ASN A 183 14.86 2.72 19.33
C ASN A 183 14.15 4.03 18.95
N ARG A 184 14.07 4.32 17.65
CA ARG A 184 13.33 5.48 17.16
C ARG A 184 11.82 5.35 17.37
N MET A 185 11.25 4.16 17.19
CA MET A 185 9.83 3.89 17.50
C MET A 185 9.54 4.04 18.98
N THR A 186 10.42 3.53 19.85
CA THR A 186 10.30 3.70 21.31
C THR A 186 10.33 5.17 21.69
N SER A 187 11.29 5.93 21.15
CA SER A 187 11.39 7.37 21.39
C SER A 187 10.18 8.14 20.85
N PHE A 188 9.66 7.75 19.68
CA PHE A 188 8.43 8.32 19.13
C PHE A 188 7.23 8.07 20.06
N ASN A 189 7.02 6.83 20.48
CA ASN A 189 5.92 6.46 21.34
C ASN A 189 5.99 7.16 22.71
N SER A 190 7.19 7.34 23.28
CA SER A 190 7.40 8.07 24.51
C SER A 190 7.10 9.56 24.35
N LYS A 191 7.58 10.17 23.28
CA LYS A 191 7.40 11.60 22.99
C LYS A 191 5.95 11.95 22.65
N PHE A 192 5.28 11.07 21.91
CA PHE A 192 3.93 11.27 21.37
C PHE A 192 2.98 10.19 21.88
N SER A 193 2.89 10.05 23.19
CA SER A 193 2.12 8.98 23.83
C SER A 193 0.62 8.98 23.47
N LYS A 194 0.07 10.16 23.16
CA LYS A 194 -1.33 10.36 22.77
C LYS A 194 -1.56 10.32 21.26
N ALA A 195 -0.49 10.24 20.44
CA ALA A 195 -0.62 10.27 18.97
C ALA A 195 -1.64 9.24 18.46
N ASN A 196 -2.52 9.70 17.60
CA ASN A 196 -3.46 8.85 16.87
C ASN A 196 -2.80 8.28 15.61
N ILE A 197 -1.98 7.23 15.81
CA ILE A 197 -1.20 6.60 14.73
C ILE A 197 -2.11 6.08 13.61
N TYR A 198 -3.33 5.65 13.93
CA TYR A 198 -4.28 5.16 12.93
C TYR A 198 -4.71 6.28 11.96
N GLN A 199 -5.05 7.45 12.47
CA GLN A 199 -5.41 8.61 11.63
C GLN A 199 -4.23 9.10 10.81
N ILE A 200 -3.00 9.06 11.34
CA ILE A 200 -1.80 9.38 10.58
C ILE A 200 -1.62 8.43 9.39
N ILE A 201 -1.83 7.13 9.59
CA ILE A 201 -1.76 6.13 8.52
C ILE A 201 -2.83 6.41 7.46
N LEU A 202 -4.08 6.66 7.86
CA LEU A 202 -5.17 6.96 6.94
C LEU A 202 -4.87 8.20 6.10
N CYS A 203 -4.34 9.26 6.71
CA CYS A 203 -3.94 10.48 6.01
C CYS A 203 -2.90 10.20 4.90
N ILE A 204 -1.90 9.35 5.18
CA ILE A 204 -0.88 8.99 4.18
C ILE A 204 -1.48 8.08 3.08
N GLU A 205 -2.39 7.17 3.43
CA GLU A 205 -3.08 6.32 2.45
C GLU A 205 -3.98 7.15 1.53
N GLU A 206 -4.64 8.17 2.06
CA GLU A 206 -5.46 9.11 1.29
C GLU A 206 -4.64 9.88 0.25
N VAL A 207 -3.44 10.34 0.59
CA VAL A 207 -2.51 10.97 -0.36
C VAL A 207 -2.23 10.07 -1.55
N LYS A 208 -2.05 8.76 -1.33
CA LYS A 208 -1.82 7.78 -2.41
C LYS A 208 -3.04 7.61 -3.32
N GLN A 209 -4.25 7.77 -2.78
CA GLN A 209 -5.49 7.72 -3.57
C GLN A 209 -5.72 9.02 -4.35
N GLN A 210 -5.56 10.18 -3.70
CA GLN A 210 -5.69 11.50 -4.32
C GLN A 210 -4.67 11.71 -5.44
N ALA A 211 -3.50 11.10 -5.34
CA ALA A 211 -2.48 11.08 -6.36
C ALA A 211 -2.97 10.54 -7.73
N ARG A 212 -4.06 9.76 -7.77
CA ARG A 212 -4.68 9.27 -9.01
C ARG A 212 -5.61 10.28 -9.68
N GLN A 213 -5.89 11.43 -9.05
CA GLN A 213 -6.94 12.39 -9.48
C GLN A 213 -6.38 13.67 -10.12
N ASN A 214 -5.10 13.69 -10.56
CA ASN A 214 -4.45 14.88 -11.17
C ASN A 214 -4.51 16.16 -10.32
N LEU A 215 -4.52 16.04 -9.00
CA LEU A 215 -4.53 17.16 -8.08
C LEU A 215 -3.14 17.77 -7.90
N TYR A 216 -3.08 19.01 -7.39
CA TYR A 216 -1.81 19.70 -7.16
C TYR A 216 -1.04 19.09 -5.98
N MET A 217 -0.11 18.18 -6.29
CA MET A 217 0.63 17.35 -5.32
C MET A 217 1.34 18.13 -4.20
N PRO A 218 1.99 19.30 -4.45
CA PRO A 218 2.60 20.06 -3.36
C PRO A 218 1.63 20.46 -2.25
N LEU A 219 0.39 20.81 -2.60
CA LEU A 219 -0.64 21.18 -1.62
C LEU A 219 -1.14 19.95 -0.85
N ILE A 220 -1.34 18.82 -1.53
CA ILE A 220 -1.75 17.57 -0.90
C ILE A 220 -0.71 17.14 0.14
N LEU A 221 0.57 17.16 -0.22
CA LEU A 221 1.66 16.79 0.69
C LEU A 221 1.78 17.77 1.87
N LEU A 222 1.55 19.08 1.64
CA LEU A 222 1.56 20.05 2.73
C LEU A 222 0.39 19.82 3.70
N ASN A 223 -0.82 19.59 3.19
CA ASN A 223 -1.98 19.27 4.00
C ASN A 223 -1.75 17.99 4.83
N MET A 224 -1.21 16.94 4.20
CA MET A 224 -0.81 15.72 4.90
C MET A 224 0.13 16.02 6.09
N LEU A 225 1.15 16.87 5.90
CA LEU A 225 2.09 17.22 6.97
C LEU A 225 1.40 17.99 8.10
N LEU A 226 0.46 18.87 7.77
CA LEU A 226 -0.33 19.61 8.77
C LEU A 226 -1.25 18.68 9.58
N ASP A 227 -1.95 17.77 8.90
CA ASP A 227 -2.85 16.82 9.54
C ASP A 227 -2.07 15.83 10.43
N ILE A 228 -0.90 15.36 9.97
CA ILE A 228 -0.02 14.53 10.80
C ILE A 228 0.38 15.29 12.09
N GLN A 229 0.73 16.57 11.98
CA GLN A 229 1.08 17.36 13.18
C GLN A 229 -0.10 17.53 14.15
N LYS A 230 -1.32 17.61 13.64
CA LYS A 230 -2.53 17.62 14.45
C LYS A 230 -2.66 16.28 15.19
N PHE A 231 -2.66 15.16 14.48
CA PHE A 231 -2.86 13.81 15.06
C PHE A 231 -1.71 13.34 15.96
N VAL A 232 -0.52 13.92 15.83
CA VAL A 232 0.61 13.64 16.72
C VAL A 232 0.48 14.37 18.06
N ASN A 233 -0.21 15.54 18.11
CA ASN A 233 -0.29 16.38 19.29
C ASN A 233 -1.68 16.34 20.00
N GLU A 234 -2.65 15.62 19.44
CA GLU A 234 -3.93 15.32 20.11
C GLU A 234 -3.75 14.31 21.25
#